data_9eab6223c92bd98ac79feb3ea1ad7bed
#
_entry.id   9eab6223c92bd98ac79feb3ea1ad7bed
#
_cell.length_a   1.000
_cell.length_b   1.000
_cell.length_c   1.000
_cell.angle_alpha   90.00
_cell.angle_beta   90.00
_cell.angle_gamma   90.00
#
_symmetry.space_group_name_H-M   'P 1'
#
loop_
_entity.id
_entity.type
_entity.pdbx_description
1 polymer ?
#
loop_
_entity_poly.entity_id
_entity_poly.type
_entity_poly.pdbx_seq_one_letter_code
_entity_poly.pdbx_strand_id
1 'polypeptide(L)'
;MERLRKYIESLAEKHRQLGHREHSPHFAYLNDEKDMLLPAQMCYPFVLLGHNGYQVTEDGERRRWNVLLSVQTHVTDTGDDREKNMAVAQCGKILNDILVRSRSLDERTKNRWLVGLDLSGAMSTPIENEADALYGWVIEFGITLPWCKVTDSDAWQEPDSRFPWEP
;
A
#
# COMPACT_ATOMS: atom_id res chain seq x y z
N MET A 1 3.95 6.88 -5.39
CA MET A 1 3.78 5.83 -4.38
C MET A 1 4.58 6.07 -3.09
N GLU A 2 5.79 6.59 -3.15
CA GLU A 2 6.63 6.78 -1.95
C GLU A 2 5.96 7.58 -0.81
N ARG A 3 5.17 8.62 -1.13
CA ARG A 3 4.40 9.36 -0.11
C ARG A 3 3.35 8.49 0.59
N LEU A 4 2.65 7.62 -0.16
CA LEU A 4 1.68 6.71 0.42
C LEU A 4 2.38 5.66 1.29
N ARG A 5 3.50 5.10 0.82
CA ARG A 5 4.31 4.17 1.58
C ARG A 5 4.69 4.75 2.95
N LYS A 6 5.35 5.89 2.97
CA LYS A 6 5.77 6.57 4.21
C LYS A 6 4.60 6.90 5.14
N TYR A 7 3.46 7.26 4.55
CA TYR A 7 2.26 7.56 5.32
C TYR A 7 1.71 6.31 6.01
N ILE A 8 1.50 5.20 5.27
CA ILE A 8 0.99 3.95 5.86
C ILE A 8 1.98 3.38 6.88
N GLU A 9 3.28 3.42 6.59
CA GLU A 9 4.35 3.05 7.52
C GLU A 9 4.23 3.86 8.83
N SER A 10 4.04 5.18 8.75
CA SER A 10 3.85 6.04 9.94
C SER A 10 2.57 5.72 10.72
N LEU A 11 1.52 5.24 10.04
CA LEU A 11 0.32 4.76 10.72
C LEU A 11 0.58 3.44 11.45
N ALA A 12 1.34 2.52 10.84
CA ALA A 12 1.74 1.27 11.47
C ALA A 12 2.61 1.49 12.73
N GLU A 13 3.52 2.48 12.69
CA GLU A 13 4.31 2.88 13.86
C GLU A 13 3.45 3.38 15.03
N LYS A 14 2.39 4.13 14.72
CA LYS A 14 1.52 4.76 15.72
C LYS A 14 0.38 3.85 16.19
N HIS A 15 0.09 2.78 15.45
CA HIS A 15 -0.99 1.88 15.79
C HIS A 15 -0.60 0.96 16.95
N ARG A 16 -1.41 0.96 18.02
CA ARG A 16 -1.08 0.24 19.28
C ARG A 16 -0.86 -1.26 19.12
N GLN A 17 -1.56 -1.90 18.18
CA GLN A 17 -1.46 -3.34 17.93
C GLN A 17 -0.35 -3.71 16.95
N LEU A 18 0.20 -2.75 16.20
CA LEU A 18 1.31 -2.94 15.28
C LEU A 18 2.62 -2.51 15.94
N GLY A 19 2.75 -1.22 16.26
CA GLY A 19 3.95 -0.69 16.91
C GLY A 19 5.20 -0.87 16.06
N HIS A 20 5.07 -0.73 14.73
CA HIS A 20 6.16 -0.94 13.78
C HIS A 20 7.43 -0.17 14.19
N ARG A 21 8.56 -0.86 14.23
CA ARG A 21 9.89 -0.33 14.52
C ARG A 21 10.93 -1.11 13.75
N GLU A 22 12.15 -0.58 13.64
CA GLU A 22 13.25 -1.23 12.95
C GLU A 22 13.54 -2.66 13.45
N HIS A 23 13.46 -2.87 14.76
CA HIS A 23 13.70 -4.18 15.38
C HIS A 23 12.43 -5.04 15.57
N SER A 24 11.27 -4.50 15.19
CA SER A 24 9.97 -5.17 15.26
C SER A 24 9.15 -4.77 14.05
N PRO A 25 9.48 -5.29 12.86
CA PRO A 25 8.83 -4.88 11.62
C PRO A 25 7.41 -5.42 11.53
N HIS A 26 6.43 -4.51 11.46
CA HIS A 26 5.01 -4.79 11.26
C HIS A 26 4.48 -4.15 9.96
N PHE A 27 5.37 -3.66 9.10
CA PHE A 27 5.03 -3.06 7.83
C PHE A 27 5.99 -3.54 6.75
N ALA A 28 5.45 -3.91 5.59
CA ALA A 28 6.23 -4.19 4.39
C ALA A 28 5.62 -3.49 3.17
N TYR A 29 6.47 -3.14 2.22
CA TYR A 29 6.07 -2.56 0.95
C TYR A 29 6.56 -3.44 -0.20
N LEU A 30 5.63 -3.88 -1.04
CA LEU A 30 5.94 -4.64 -2.25
C LEU A 30 5.94 -3.70 -3.45
N ASN A 31 7.08 -3.54 -4.06
CA ASN A 31 7.25 -2.69 -5.24
C ASN A 31 7.13 -3.49 -6.55
N ASP A 32 7.40 -4.78 -6.50
CA ASP A 32 7.35 -5.70 -7.63
C ASP A 32 6.90 -7.09 -7.18
N GLU A 33 6.32 -7.88 -8.12
CA GLU A 33 5.98 -9.29 -7.88
C GLU A 33 7.17 -10.15 -7.39
N LYS A 34 8.40 -9.68 -7.65
CA LYS A 34 9.64 -10.35 -7.21
C LYS A 34 9.94 -10.18 -5.73
N ASP A 35 9.36 -9.17 -5.07
CA ASP A 35 9.55 -8.89 -3.64
C ASP A 35 8.51 -9.59 -2.77
N MET A 36 7.80 -10.58 -3.30
CA MET A 36 6.79 -11.36 -2.57
C MET A 36 7.34 -12.20 -1.41
N LEU A 37 8.64 -12.26 -1.25
CA LEU A 37 9.23 -12.84 -0.05
C LEU A 37 9.10 -11.85 1.10
N LEU A 38 8.09 -12.06 1.94
CA LEU A 38 7.98 -11.37 3.21
C LEU A 38 9.33 -11.46 3.93
N PRO A 39 9.84 -10.36 4.48
CA PRO A 39 11.07 -10.42 5.27
C PRO A 39 10.92 -11.52 6.33
N ALA A 40 11.90 -12.41 6.42
CA ALA A 40 11.88 -13.55 7.34
C ALA A 40 11.76 -13.16 8.83
N GLN A 41 11.69 -11.87 9.14
CA GLN A 41 11.62 -11.28 10.47
C GLN A 41 10.37 -10.45 10.72
N MET A 42 9.31 -10.61 9.91
CA MET A 42 8.06 -9.88 10.16
C MET A 42 7.43 -10.29 11.48
N CYS A 43 7.02 -9.28 12.25
CA CYS A 43 6.21 -9.47 13.45
C CYS A 43 4.72 -9.44 13.10
N TYR A 44 3.92 -10.20 13.84
CA TYR A 44 2.48 -10.32 13.61
C TYR A 44 1.67 -9.52 14.64
N PRO A 45 0.52 -8.95 14.25
CA PRO A 45 0.05 -8.77 12.88
C PRO A 45 0.93 -7.79 12.10
N PHE A 46 0.90 -7.85 10.75
CA PHE A 46 1.62 -6.91 9.91
C PHE A 46 0.74 -6.30 8.82
N VAL A 47 1.17 -5.15 8.33
CA VAL A 47 0.57 -4.43 7.22
C VAL A 47 1.42 -4.62 5.98
N LEU A 48 0.79 -5.01 4.88
CA LEU A 48 1.43 -5.13 3.58
C LEU A 48 0.80 -4.12 2.63
N LEU A 49 1.63 -3.27 2.04
CA LEU A 49 1.24 -2.32 1.01
C LEU A 49 1.85 -2.74 -0.31
N GLY A 50 1.02 -2.85 -1.35
CA GLY A 50 1.46 -3.14 -2.71
C GLY A 50 0.70 -2.30 -3.73
N HIS A 51 1.07 -2.42 -5.01
CA HIS A 51 0.32 -1.81 -6.10
C HIS A 51 0.51 -2.59 -7.41
N ASN A 52 -0.53 -2.59 -8.25
CA ASN A 52 -0.56 -3.27 -9.55
C ASN A 52 -0.40 -2.27 -10.72
N GLY A 53 0.59 -1.35 -10.60
CA GLY A 53 0.81 -0.36 -11.64
C GLY A 53 -0.08 0.89 -11.52
N TYR A 54 -0.11 1.69 -12.57
CA TYR A 54 -0.87 2.94 -12.62
C TYR A 54 -1.42 3.21 -14.01
N GLN A 55 -2.46 4.04 -14.06
CA GLN A 55 -3.01 4.64 -15.29
C GLN A 55 -2.71 6.14 -15.28
N VAL A 56 -2.35 6.69 -16.44
CA VAL A 56 -2.22 8.14 -16.61
C VAL A 56 -3.61 8.71 -16.86
N THR A 57 -3.97 9.81 -16.18
CA THR A 57 -5.23 10.51 -16.43
C THR A 57 -5.21 11.19 -17.80
N GLU A 58 -6.39 11.44 -18.38
CA GLU A 58 -6.53 12.02 -19.72
C GLU A 58 -5.80 13.37 -19.88
N ASP A 59 -5.74 14.17 -18.82
CA ASP A 59 -4.99 15.43 -18.78
C ASP A 59 -3.47 15.24 -18.73
N GLY A 60 -3.01 13.99 -18.52
CA GLY A 60 -1.59 13.67 -18.40
C GLY A 60 -0.91 14.22 -17.14
N GLU A 61 -1.68 14.83 -16.23
CA GLU A 61 -1.12 15.52 -15.04
C GLU A 61 -1.10 14.68 -13.78
N ARG A 62 -1.83 13.55 -13.79
CA ARG A 62 -1.99 12.69 -12.63
C ARG A 62 -1.79 11.24 -13.00
N ARG A 63 -1.46 10.44 -12.00
CA ARG A 63 -1.42 8.98 -12.09
C ARG A 63 -2.40 8.39 -11.09
N ARG A 64 -3.29 7.54 -11.59
CA ARG A 64 -4.17 6.71 -10.76
C ARG A 64 -3.51 5.37 -10.54
N TRP A 65 -3.17 5.08 -9.30
CA TRP A 65 -2.57 3.82 -8.87
C TRP A 65 -3.64 2.88 -8.35
N ASN A 66 -3.53 1.60 -8.69
CA ASN A 66 -4.29 0.54 -8.05
C ASN A 66 -3.46 0.01 -6.89
N VAL A 67 -3.97 0.18 -5.68
CA VAL A 67 -3.26 -0.11 -4.44
C VAL A 67 -3.90 -1.30 -3.76
N LEU A 68 -3.06 -2.19 -3.26
CA LEU A 68 -3.41 -3.29 -2.39
C LEU A 68 -2.91 -2.96 -0.98
N LEU A 69 -3.79 -2.99 0.00
CA LEU A 69 -3.44 -2.85 1.40
C LEU A 69 -4.01 -4.05 2.15
N SER A 70 -3.16 -4.82 2.79
CA SER A 70 -3.60 -5.94 3.63
C SER A 70 -3.07 -5.85 5.04
N VAL A 71 -3.82 -6.42 5.97
CA VAL A 71 -3.38 -6.69 7.34
C VAL A 71 -3.52 -8.19 7.56
N GLN A 72 -2.44 -8.82 7.99
CA GLN A 72 -2.36 -10.26 8.12
C GLN A 72 -1.72 -10.64 9.45
N THR A 73 -2.11 -11.79 9.96
CA THR A 73 -1.50 -12.40 11.15
C THR A 73 -1.34 -13.91 10.97
N HIS A 74 -0.39 -14.48 11.66
CA HIS A 74 -0.19 -15.91 11.69
C HIS A 74 -1.12 -16.55 12.73
N VAL A 75 -1.69 -17.71 12.39
CA VAL A 75 -2.50 -18.57 13.26
C VAL A 75 -1.69 -19.81 13.58
N THR A 76 -1.65 -20.15 14.85
CA THR A 76 -0.81 -21.27 15.32
C THR A 76 -1.43 -22.63 15.00
N ASP A 77 -2.75 -22.74 15.14
CA ASP A 77 -3.51 -23.94 14.82
C ASP A 77 -4.51 -23.66 13.70
N THR A 78 -4.18 -24.07 12.49
CA THR A 78 -5.07 -23.94 11.32
C THR A 78 -6.30 -24.85 11.39
N GLY A 79 -6.37 -25.78 12.33
CA GLY A 79 -7.58 -26.57 12.64
C GLY A 79 -8.56 -25.86 13.56
N ASP A 80 -8.13 -24.81 14.29
CA ASP A 80 -9.00 -24.05 15.22
C ASP A 80 -9.71 -22.89 14.51
N ASP A 81 -10.96 -23.09 14.12
CA ASP A 81 -11.79 -22.06 13.51
C ASP A 81 -12.02 -20.84 14.41
N ARG A 82 -11.92 -20.98 15.74
CA ARG A 82 -12.04 -19.85 16.65
C ARG A 82 -10.80 -18.94 16.56
N GLU A 83 -9.60 -19.53 16.52
CA GLU A 83 -8.36 -18.77 16.36
C GLU A 83 -8.35 -18.04 15.03
N LYS A 84 -8.71 -18.71 13.92
CA LYS A 84 -8.84 -18.09 12.59
C LYS A 84 -9.81 -16.90 12.58
N ASN A 85 -11.02 -17.09 13.13
CA ASN A 85 -12.02 -16.03 13.19
C ASN A 85 -11.55 -14.83 14.01
N MET A 86 -10.86 -15.08 15.12
CA MET A 86 -10.27 -14.01 15.93
C MET A 86 -9.17 -13.26 15.17
N ALA A 87 -8.32 -13.97 14.45
CA ALA A 87 -7.27 -13.40 13.62
C ALA A 87 -7.84 -12.49 12.52
N VAL A 88 -8.85 -12.99 11.78
CA VAL A 88 -9.56 -12.23 10.74
C VAL A 88 -10.23 -11.00 11.33
N ALA A 89 -10.94 -11.13 12.45
CA ALA A 89 -11.61 -10.00 13.10
C ALA A 89 -10.62 -8.93 13.58
N GLN A 90 -9.49 -9.33 14.18
CA GLN A 90 -8.44 -8.42 14.61
C GLN A 90 -7.83 -7.67 13.43
N CYS A 91 -7.44 -8.36 12.37
CA CYS A 91 -6.87 -7.76 11.17
C CYS A 91 -7.85 -6.81 10.48
N GLY A 92 -9.14 -7.19 10.40
CA GLY A 92 -10.19 -6.34 9.86
C GLY A 92 -10.36 -5.03 10.66
N LYS A 93 -10.26 -5.10 11.98
CA LYS A 93 -10.28 -3.90 12.84
C LYS A 93 -9.09 -2.99 12.57
N ILE A 94 -7.86 -3.53 12.52
CA ILE A 94 -6.65 -2.75 12.24
C ILE A 94 -6.76 -2.08 10.86
N LEU A 95 -7.17 -2.84 9.83
CA LEU A 95 -7.37 -2.30 8.49
C LEU A 95 -8.36 -1.14 8.48
N ASN A 96 -9.51 -1.33 9.15
CA ASN A 96 -10.53 -0.29 9.27
C ASN A 96 -9.98 0.97 9.98
N ASP A 97 -9.22 0.81 11.06
CA ASP A 97 -8.63 1.92 11.80
C ASP A 97 -7.68 2.74 10.91
N ILE A 98 -6.85 2.08 10.08
CA ILE A 98 -5.97 2.72 9.09
C ILE A 98 -6.79 3.51 8.06
N LEU A 99 -7.86 2.90 7.52
CA LEU A 99 -8.71 3.53 6.50
C LEU A 99 -9.49 4.73 7.06
N VAL A 100 -10.08 4.57 8.23
CA VAL A 100 -10.81 5.66 8.93
C VAL A 100 -9.87 6.82 9.21
N ARG A 101 -8.66 6.53 9.71
CA ARG A 101 -7.65 7.57 9.97
C ARG A 101 -7.27 8.28 8.67
N SER A 102 -7.01 7.56 7.59
CA SER A 102 -6.65 8.12 6.28
C SER A 102 -7.75 9.03 5.68
N ARG A 103 -9.01 8.79 6.04
CA ARG A 103 -10.16 9.59 5.58
C ARG A 103 -10.49 10.76 6.50
N SER A 104 -9.91 10.82 7.69
CA SER A 104 -10.21 11.88 8.65
C SER A 104 -9.86 13.26 8.08
N LEU A 105 -10.66 14.27 8.45
CA LEU A 105 -10.43 15.65 8.00
C LEU A 105 -9.06 16.16 8.45
N ASP A 106 -8.63 15.81 9.65
CA ASP A 106 -7.33 16.18 10.20
C ASP A 106 -6.17 15.66 9.33
N GLU A 107 -6.19 14.37 8.96
CA GLU A 107 -5.16 13.80 8.10
C GLU A 107 -5.19 14.37 6.68
N ARG A 108 -6.39 14.60 6.11
CA ARG A 108 -6.53 15.21 4.78
C ARG A 108 -6.09 16.67 4.75
N THR A 109 -6.23 17.38 5.84
CA THR A 109 -5.73 18.76 5.96
C THR A 109 -4.20 18.80 6.01
N LYS A 110 -3.59 17.90 6.76
CA LYS A 110 -2.13 17.76 6.85
C LYS A 110 -1.51 17.17 5.57
N ASN A 111 -2.20 16.23 4.97
CA ASN A 111 -1.75 15.47 3.81
C ASN A 111 -2.73 15.67 2.64
N ARG A 112 -2.72 16.85 2.01
CA ARG A 112 -3.68 17.22 0.94
C ARG A 112 -3.76 16.22 -0.21
N TRP A 113 -2.70 15.49 -0.49
CA TRP A 113 -2.68 14.44 -1.51
C TRP A 113 -3.60 13.25 -1.19
N LEU A 114 -3.97 13.03 0.10
CA LEU A 114 -4.97 12.03 0.50
C LEU A 114 -6.39 12.31 -0.03
N VAL A 115 -6.66 13.52 -0.54
CA VAL A 115 -7.90 13.82 -1.25
C VAL A 115 -8.06 12.94 -2.49
N GLY A 116 -6.95 12.52 -3.09
CA GLY A 116 -6.94 11.58 -4.21
C GLY A 116 -7.22 10.12 -3.85
N LEU A 117 -7.37 9.80 -2.56
CA LEU A 117 -7.74 8.46 -2.09
C LEU A 117 -9.21 8.18 -2.42
N ASP A 118 -9.43 7.26 -3.33
CA ASP A 118 -10.75 6.84 -3.80
C ASP A 118 -11.07 5.44 -3.26
N LEU A 119 -11.97 5.38 -2.30
CA LEU A 119 -12.51 4.13 -1.76
C LEU A 119 -13.90 3.80 -2.33
N SER A 120 -14.39 4.58 -3.30
CA SER A 120 -15.61 4.24 -4.02
C SER A 120 -15.35 2.99 -4.87
N GLY A 121 -16.14 1.96 -4.68
CA GLY A 121 -15.93 0.68 -5.34
C GLY A 121 -14.75 -0.15 -4.80
N ALA A 122 -14.12 0.26 -3.70
CA ALA A 122 -13.12 -0.56 -3.05
C ALA A 122 -13.74 -1.86 -2.55
N MET A 123 -13.10 -2.99 -2.90
CA MET A 123 -13.49 -4.31 -2.42
C MET A 123 -12.57 -4.73 -1.29
N SER A 124 -13.18 -5.14 -0.18
CA SER A 124 -12.45 -5.72 0.95
C SER A 124 -12.83 -7.19 1.07
N THR A 125 -11.83 -8.05 1.09
CA THR A 125 -12.00 -9.52 1.18
C THR A 125 -11.14 -10.10 2.29
N PRO A 126 -11.64 -11.16 2.99
CA PRO A 126 -10.81 -11.89 3.93
C PRO A 126 -9.68 -12.63 3.19
N ILE A 127 -8.56 -12.79 3.87
CA ILE A 127 -7.44 -13.61 3.45
C ILE A 127 -7.45 -14.87 4.31
N GLU A 128 -7.42 -16.02 3.66
CA GLU A 128 -7.32 -17.34 4.26
C GLU A 128 -6.27 -18.13 3.50
N ASN A 129 -5.02 -18.03 3.92
CA ASN A 129 -3.91 -18.79 3.33
C ASN A 129 -3.49 -19.89 4.30
N GLU A 130 -4.08 -21.07 4.12
CA GLU A 130 -3.82 -22.22 4.97
C GLU A 130 -2.38 -22.74 4.84
N ALA A 131 -1.77 -22.61 3.67
CA ALA A 131 -0.41 -23.12 3.41
C ALA A 131 0.64 -22.39 4.26
N ASP A 132 0.46 -21.08 4.45
CA ASP A 132 1.35 -20.24 5.24
C ASP A 132 0.76 -19.89 6.61
N ALA A 133 -0.39 -20.44 6.96
CA ALA A 133 -1.16 -20.14 8.19
C ALA A 133 -1.38 -18.62 8.39
N LEU A 134 -1.60 -17.88 7.29
CA LEU A 134 -1.82 -16.44 7.28
C LEU A 134 -3.30 -16.12 7.08
N TYR A 135 -3.85 -15.34 7.99
CA TYR A 135 -5.24 -14.93 7.99
C TYR A 135 -5.34 -13.42 8.17
N GLY A 136 -6.33 -12.79 7.52
CA GLY A 136 -6.48 -11.35 7.62
C GLY A 136 -7.47 -10.76 6.65
N TRP A 137 -7.20 -9.52 6.23
CA TRP A 137 -8.01 -8.77 5.28
C TRP A 137 -7.14 -8.06 4.26
N VAL A 138 -7.63 -7.99 3.02
CA VAL A 138 -7.07 -7.15 1.96
C VAL A 138 -8.15 -6.21 1.44
N ILE A 139 -7.74 -5.01 1.07
CA ILE A 139 -8.57 -4.06 0.33
C ILE A 139 -7.83 -3.58 -0.90
N GLU A 140 -8.57 -3.51 -2.01
CA GLU A 140 -8.12 -2.86 -3.24
C GLU A 140 -8.80 -1.51 -3.40
N PHE A 141 -8.02 -0.48 -3.72
CA PHE A 141 -8.54 0.87 -3.93
C PHE A 141 -7.68 1.69 -4.89
N GLY A 142 -8.27 2.77 -5.40
CA GLY A 142 -7.56 3.72 -6.25
C GLY A 142 -6.97 4.88 -5.45
N ILE A 143 -5.78 5.36 -5.86
CA ILE A 143 -5.29 6.66 -5.42
C ILE A 143 -4.77 7.45 -6.61
N THR A 144 -5.26 8.68 -6.75
CA THR A 144 -4.82 9.60 -7.78
C THR A 144 -3.80 10.58 -7.21
N LEU A 145 -2.58 10.52 -7.70
CA LEU A 145 -1.48 11.37 -7.25
C LEU A 145 -1.03 12.30 -8.37
N PRO A 146 -0.65 13.56 -8.04
CA PRO A 146 -0.04 14.44 -9.02
C PRO A 146 1.24 13.79 -9.59
N TRP A 147 1.37 13.88 -10.89
CA TRP A 147 2.63 13.51 -11.54
C TRP A 147 3.55 14.71 -11.59
N CYS A 148 4.71 14.61 -10.97
CA CYS A 148 5.75 15.61 -11.14
C CYS A 148 6.37 15.44 -12.54
N LYS A 149 6.09 16.40 -13.42
CA LYS A 149 6.68 16.47 -14.77
C LYS A 149 8.13 17.01 -14.73
N VAL A 150 8.87 16.79 -13.65
CA VAL A 150 10.31 17.08 -13.67
C VAL A 150 10.94 16.09 -14.62
N THR A 151 11.05 16.48 -15.86
CA THR A 151 11.99 15.87 -16.79
C THR A 151 13.36 16.21 -16.26
N ASP A 152 14.11 15.20 -15.90
CA ASP A 152 15.54 15.35 -15.69
C ASP A 152 16.13 15.78 -17.05
N SER A 153 16.48 17.06 -17.18
CA SER A 153 17.05 17.58 -18.43
C SER A 153 18.32 16.83 -18.81
N ASP A 154 19.01 16.27 -17.83
CA ASP A 154 20.26 15.54 -18.04
C ASP A 154 20.02 14.10 -18.53
N ALA A 155 18.78 13.60 -18.43
CA ALA A 155 18.40 12.29 -18.96
C ALA A 155 18.19 12.29 -20.48
N TRP A 156 18.04 13.48 -21.10
CA TRP A 156 17.83 13.61 -22.52
C TRP A 156 19.09 14.15 -23.15
N GLN A 157 19.77 13.34 -23.99
CA GLN A 157 20.76 13.86 -24.93
C GLN A 157 19.99 14.76 -25.91
N GLU A 158 20.44 16.02 -26.06
CA GLU A 158 19.96 16.84 -27.17
C GLU A 158 20.16 16.06 -28.47
N PRO A 159 19.16 16.02 -29.36
CA PRO A 159 19.31 15.35 -30.63
C PRO A 159 20.55 15.91 -31.27
N ASP A 160 21.52 15.03 -31.54
CA ASP A 160 22.74 15.40 -32.24
C ASP A 160 22.33 16.16 -33.51
N SER A 161 22.70 17.44 -33.63
CA SER A 161 22.37 18.29 -34.74
C SER A 161 22.88 17.75 -36.12
N ARG A 162 23.51 16.56 -36.07
CA ARG A 162 23.97 15.79 -37.23
C ARG A 162 22.91 14.86 -37.85
N PHE A 163 21.69 14.78 -37.24
CA PHE A 163 20.55 14.13 -37.89
C PHE A 163 19.46 15.17 -38.22
N PRO A 164 19.65 15.94 -39.30
CA PRO A 164 18.55 16.73 -39.81
C PRO A 164 17.47 15.76 -40.30
N TRP A 165 16.28 15.83 -39.71
CA TRP A 165 15.08 15.26 -40.31
C TRP A 165 14.77 16.09 -41.57
N GLU A 166 15.40 15.76 -42.68
CA GLU A 166 14.94 16.25 -43.95
C GLU A 166 13.76 15.39 -44.42
N PRO A 167 12.66 16.04 -44.94
CA PRO A 167 11.48 15.37 -45.44
C PRO A 167 11.72 14.53 -46.68
#